data_c4c7a8647fbea166ef62741f26f704cd
#
_entry.id   c4c7a8647fbea166ef62741f26f704cd
#
_cell.length_a   1.000
_cell.length_b   1.000
_cell.length_c   1.000
_cell.angle_alpha   90.00
_cell.angle_beta   90.00
_cell.angle_gamma   90.00
#
_symmetry.space_group_name_H-M   'P 1'
#
loop_
_entity.id
_entity.type
_entity.pdbx_description
1 polymer ?
#
loop_
_entity_poly.entity_id
_entity_poly.type
_entity_poly.pdbx_seq_one_letter_code
_entity_poly.pdbx_strand_id
1 'polypeptide(L)'
;MADEKQRINLAVSLHSAVDETRTRLMPINRKFGLPVLIEAVEYYYRKTKQRLTYEVIFFDGVNDTQVHVTRLIVLARRVPSKINIIPFHPIAFTHPRGFAASLAPSVRSGEIAGELRRAHLTVMVRTSAGEDIDAACGQLALSTASRGAGRPRKAAAVS
;
A
#
# COMPACT_ATOMS: atom_id res chain seq x y z
N MET A 1 14.22 -0.90 15.36
CA MET A 1 13.68 0.43 14.98
C MET A 1 13.19 1.24 16.17
N ALA A 2 12.22 0.76 16.98
CA ALA A 2 11.73 1.54 18.11
C ALA A 2 12.72 1.69 19.28
N ASP A 3 13.64 0.75 19.42
CA ASP A 3 14.70 0.75 20.45
C ASP A 3 15.94 1.54 20.05
N GLU A 4 16.07 1.85 18.75
CA GLU A 4 17.10 2.75 18.23
C GLU A 4 16.56 4.16 18.30
N LYS A 5 17.28 5.10 18.91
CA LYS A 5 16.88 6.51 19.09
C LYS A 5 16.71 7.30 17.76
N GLN A 6 16.45 6.62 16.67
CA GLN A 6 16.24 7.24 15.37
C GLN A 6 14.78 7.69 15.21
N ARG A 7 14.58 8.92 14.73
CA ARG A 7 13.25 9.44 14.36
C ARG A 7 12.85 8.89 12.98
N ILE A 8 12.35 7.66 12.95
CA ILE A 8 11.90 7.00 11.72
C ILE A 8 10.37 7.11 11.65
N ASN A 9 9.85 7.67 10.57
CA ASN A 9 8.41 7.66 10.31
C ASN A 9 7.98 6.26 9.85
N LEU A 10 7.13 5.59 10.63
CA LEU A 10 6.63 4.27 10.29
C LEU A 10 5.42 4.39 9.36
N ALA A 11 5.52 3.78 8.19
CA ALA A 11 4.39 3.51 7.31
C ALA A 11 4.11 2.01 7.27
N VAL A 12 2.83 1.65 7.35
CA VAL A 12 2.37 0.26 7.40
C VAL A 12 1.38 0.03 6.26
N SER A 13 1.74 -0.81 5.31
CA SER A 13 0.82 -1.29 4.29
C SER A 13 -0.21 -2.20 4.96
N LEU A 14 -1.39 -1.63 5.23
CA LEU A 14 -2.45 -2.31 5.97
C LEU A 14 -3.44 -2.99 5.02
N HIS A 15 -3.96 -2.25 4.05
CA HIS A 15 -4.97 -2.59 3.05
C HIS A 15 -6.30 -3.12 3.61
N SER A 16 -6.30 -3.85 4.73
CA SER A 16 -7.53 -4.29 5.40
C SER A 16 -7.30 -4.47 6.90
N ALA A 17 -8.31 -4.10 7.70
CA ALA A 17 -8.41 -4.39 9.13
C ALA A 17 -9.24 -5.66 9.43
N VAL A 18 -9.53 -6.46 8.40
CA VAL A 18 -10.12 -7.80 8.49
C VAL A 18 -9.04 -8.80 8.11
N ASP A 19 -8.66 -9.69 9.02
CA ASP A 19 -7.46 -10.54 8.90
C ASP A 19 -7.53 -11.47 7.68
N GLU A 20 -8.70 -12.06 7.42
CA GLU A 20 -8.92 -12.93 6.26
C GLU A 20 -8.73 -12.16 4.94
N THR A 21 -9.35 -10.98 4.81
CA THR A 21 -9.23 -10.14 3.63
C THR A 21 -7.79 -9.67 3.46
N ARG A 22 -7.12 -9.28 4.56
CA ARG A 22 -5.71 -8.89 4.53
C ARG A 22 -4.82 -10.05 4.06
N THR A 23 -5.10 -11.27 4.49
CA THR A 23 -4.37 -12.46 4.05
C THR A 23 -4.52 -12.72 2.54
N ARG A 24 -5.70 -12.44 1.97
CA ARG A 24 -5.93 -12.54 0.53
C ARG A 24 -5.18 -11.48 -0.27
N LEU A 25 -5.14 -10.24 0.24
CA LEU A 25 -4.44 -9.11 -0.39
C LEU A 25 -2.93 -9.17 -0.18
N MET A 26 -2.50 -9.64 0.99
CA MET A 26 -1.10 -9.65 1.42
C MET A 26 -0.75 -11.01 2.04
N PRO A 27 -0.22 -11.96 1.27
CA PRO A 27 0.11 -13.31 1.77
C PRO A 27 1.06 -13.34 2.97
N ILE A 28 1.89 -12.31 3.16
CA ILE A 28 2.77 -12.16 4.34
C ILE A 28 1.97 -12.14 5.66
N ASN A 29 0.69 -11.79 5.62
CA ASN A 29 -0.19 -11.80 6.79
C ASN A 29 -0.34 -13.20 7.41
N ARG A 30 -0.15 -14.28 6.63
CA ARG A 30 -0.15 -15.65 7.16
C ARG A 30 0.96 -15.86 8.19
N LYS A 31 2.08 -15.18 8.03
CA LYS A 31 3.22 -15.25 8.95
C LYS A 31 3.09 -14.23 10.09
N PHE A 32 2.58 -13.04 9.76
CA PHE A 32 2.44 -11.93 10.70
C PHE A 32 1.03 -11.36 10.59
N GLY A 33 0.06 -12.00 11.27
CA GLY A 33 -1.35 -11.61 11.25
C GLY A 33 -1.62 -10.26 11.92
N LEU A 34 -2.84 -9.77 11.76
CA LEU A 34 -3.25 -8.48 12.34
C LEU A 34 -2.97 -8.36 13.84
N PRO A 35 -3.18 -9.39 14.70
CA PRO A 35 -2.87 -9.26 16.12
C PRO A 35 -1.40 -8.92 16.38
N VAL A 36 -0.48 -9.59 15.69
CA VAL A 36 0.97 -9.36 15.78
C VAL A 36 1.33 -7.97 15.27
N LEU A 37 0.72 -7.54 14.16
CA LEU A 37 0.92 -6.21 13.60
C LEU A 37 0.44 -5.13 14.58
N ILE A 38 -0.74 -5.30 15.17
CA ILE A 38 -1.30 -4.34 16.14
C ILE A 38 -0.39 -4.20 17.35
N GLU A 39 0.08 -5.31 17.91
CA GLU A 39 1.01 -5.31 19.05
C GLU A 39 2.30 -4.56 18.70
N ALA A 40 2.87 -4.82 17.52
CA ALA A 40 4.08 -4.15 17.06
C ALA A 40 3.90 -2.64 16.88
N VAL A 41 2.75 -2.22 16.36
CA VAL A 41 2.39 -0.81 16.16
C VAL A 41 2.20 -0.10 17.52
N GLU A 42 1.52 -0.73 18.45
CA GLU A 42 1.34 -0.20 19.81
C GLU A 42 2.67 -0.09 20.56
N TYR A 43 3.53 -1.10 20.40
CA TYR A 43 4.89 -1.07 20.95
C TYR A 43 5.69 0.10 20.37
N TYR A 44 5.69 0.25 19.04
CA TYR A 44 6.35 1.38 18.37
C TYR A 44 5.88 2.72 18.95
N TYR A 45 4.56 2.92 19.05
CA TYR A 45 4.01 4.17 19.57
C TYR A 45 4.37 4.40 21.04
N ARG A 46 4.30 3.36 21.88
CA ARG A 46 4.72 3.46 23.31
C ARG A 46 6.15 3.94 23.46
N LYS A 47 7.05 3.44 22.61
CA LYS A 47 8.49 3.75 22.66
C LYS A 47 8.84 5.10 22.05
N THR A 48 8.25 5.44 20.93
CA THR A 48 8.65 6.62 20.14
C THR A 48 7.77 7.84 20.34
N LYS A 49 6.51 7.64 20.76
CA LYS A 49 5.44 8.64 20.77
C LYS A 49 5.18 9.27 19.39
N GLN A 50 5.69 8.65 18.32
CA GLN A 50 5.54 9.13 16.96
C GLN A 50 4.28 8.57 16.31
N ARG A 51 3.56 9.44 15.60
CA ARG A 51 2.42 9.06 14.79
C ARG A 51 2.90 8.18 13.63
N LEU A 52 2.15 7.12 13.33
CA LEU A 52 2.41 6.27 12.17
C LEU A 52 1.41 6.55 11.04
N THR A 53 1.68 5.98 9.87
CA THR A 53 0.79 6.05 8.71
C THR A 53 0.36 4.65 8.32
N TYR A 54 -0.96 4.42 8.20
CA TYR A 54 -1.51 3.24 7.54
C TYR A 54 -1.73 3.54 6.06
N GLU A 55 -1.19 2.71 5.19
CA GLU A 55 -1.42 2.78 3.75
C GLU A 55 -2.49 1.79 3.35
N VAL A 56 -3.49 2.28 2.62
CA VAL A 56 -4.66 1.50 2.22
C VAL A 56 -4.98 1.76 0.75
N ILE A 57 -5.15 0.68 -0.01
CA ILE A 57 -5.79 0.67 -1.32
C ILE A 57 -7.16 0.05 -1.14
N PHE A 58 -8.22 0.71 -1.63
CA PHE A 58 -9.56 0.13 -1.63
C PHE A 58 -9.86 -0.53 -2.97
N PHE A 59 -10.32 -1.78 -2.90
CA PHE A 59 -10.73 -2.59 -4.03
C PHE A 59 -12.23 -2.85 -3.98
N ASP A 60 -12.89 -2.71 -5.10
CA ASP A 60 -14.32 -2.89 -5.25
C ASP A 60 -14.78 -4.27 -4.78
N GLY A 61 -15.80 -4.29 -3.89
CA GLY A 61 -16.36 -5.49 -3.32
C GLY A 61 -15.41 -6.35 -2.47
N VAL A 62 -14.17 -5.91 -2.20
CA VAL A 62 -13.16 -6.69 -1.47
C VAL A 62 -12.92 -6.15 -0.07
N ASN A 63 -12.52 -4.90 0.05
CA ASN A 63 -12.18 -4.25 1.33
C ASN A 63 -12.82 -2.86 1.51
N ASP A 64 -13.80 -2.53 0.67
CA ASP A 64 -14.52 -1.25 0.66
C ASP A 64 -15.94 -1.34 1.24
N THR A 65 -16.34 -2.48 1.79
CA THR A 65 -17.65 -2.65 2.43
C THR A 65 -17.69 -1.93 3.78
N GLN A 66 -18.91 -1.65 4.28
CA GLN A 66 -19.09 -0.97 5.57
C GLN A 66 -18.42 -1.68 6.73
N VAL A 67 -18.37 -3.01 6.71
CA VAL A 67 -17.67 -3.81 7.73
C VAL A 67 -16.18 -3.50 7.73
N HIS A 68 -15.55 -3.42 6.56
CA HIS A 68 -14.13 -3.12 6.43
C HIS A 68 -13.82 -1.69 6.89
N VAL A 69 -14.65 -0.72 6.52
CA VAL A 69 -14.50 0.69 6.95
C VAL A 69 -14.62 0.79 8.47
N THR A 70 -15.63 0.17 9.07
CA THR A 70 -15.81 0.17 10.53
C THR A 70 -14.62 -0.47 11.24
N ARG A 71 -14.13 -1.61 10.77
CA ARG A 71 -12.95 -2.28 11.34
C ARG A 71 -11.70 -1.43 11.21
N LEU A 72 -11.52 -0.73 10.09
CA LEU A 72 -10.40 0.19 9.88
C LEU A 72 -10.45 1.36 10.88
N ILE A 73 -11.63 1.94 11.11
CA ILE A 73 -11.82 3.01 12.10
C ILE A 73 -11.41 2.52 13.50
N VAL A 74 -11.88 1.35 13.91
CA VAL A 74 -11.57 0.76 15.22
C VAL A 74 -10.06 0.53 15.36
N LEU A 75 -9.42 -0.02 14.33
CA LEU A 75 -7.98 -0.27 14.35
C LEU A 75 -7.18 1.03 14.40
N ALA A 76 -7.52 2.00 13.55
CA ALA A 76 -6.78 3.26 13.46
C ALA A 76 -6.88 4.13 14.73
N ARG A 77 -7.91 3.92 15.56
CA ARG A 77 -8.07 4.62 16.85
C ARG A 77 -7.21 4.07 17.97
N ARG A 78 -6.56 2.91 17.81
CA ARG A 78 -5.74 2.30 18.87
C ARG A 78 -4.50 3.11 19.18
N VAL A 79 -3.92 3.76 18.18
CA VAL A 79 -2.77 4.67 18.33
C VAL A 79 -2.93 5.89 17.42
N PRO A 80 -2.35 7.04 17.77
CA PRO A 80 -2.33 8.20 16.89
C PRO A 80 -1.73 7.86 15.53
N SER A 81 -2.55 7.92 14.49
CA SER A 81 -2.17 7.50 13.14
C SER A 81 -2.74 8.43 12.07
N LYS A 82 -2.22 8.28 10.86
CA LYS A 82 -2.77 8.83 9.61
C LYS A 82 -3.20 7.66 8.73
N ILE A 83 -4.22 7.84 7.94
CA ILE A 83 -4.59 6.91 6.87
C ILE A 83 -4.22 7.56 5.54
N ASN A 84 -3.40 6.89 4.76
CA ASN A 84 -3.03 7.29 3.42
C ASN A 84 -3.74 6.37 2.43
N ILE A 85 -4.72 6.91 1.71
CA ILE A 85 -5.44 6.18 0.68
C ILE A 85 -4.65 6.33 -0.62
N ILE A 86 -4.23 5.20 -1.18
CA ILE A 86 -3.45 5.12 -2.40
C ILE A 86 -4.40 4.68 -3.52
N PRO A 87 -4.51 5.42 -4.63
CA PRO A 87 -5.26 4.97 -5.80
C PRO A 87 -4.68 3.66 -6.35
N PHE A 88 -5.54 2.74 -6.74
CA PHE A 88 -5.11 1.53 -7.43
C PHE A 88 -5.02 1.81 -8.94
N HIS A 89 -3.85 1.54 -9.50
CA HIS A 89 -3.62 1.58 -10.94
C HIS A 89 -3.27 0.16 -11.41
N PRO A 90 -4.13 -0.47 -12.23
CA PRO A 90 -3.80 -1.77 -12.82
C PRO A 90 -2.53 -1.64 -13.67
N ILE A 91 -1.57 -2.49 -13.41
CA ILE A 91 -0.32 -2.49 -14.16
C ILE A 91 -0.47 -3.45 -15.34
N ALA A 92 -0.69 -2.92 -16.54
CA ALA A 92 -1.05 -3.68 -17.73
C ALA A 92 -0.06 -4.79 -18.12
N PHE A 93 1.22 -4.61 -17.81
CA PHE A 93 2.27 -5.59 -18.19
C PHE A 93 2.54 -6.68 -17.13
N THR A 94 1.89 -6.65 -15.96
CA THR A 94 2.12 -7.68 -14.93
C THR A 94 1.33 -8.95 -15.14
N HIS A 95 0.34 -8.96 -16.05
CA HIS A 95 -0.54 -10.10 -16.33
C HIS A 95 -0.98 -10.84 -15.06
N PRO A 96 -1.63 -10.16 -14.10
CA PRO A 96 -2.03 -10.78 -12.84
C PRO A 96 -2.95 -11.97 -13.09
N ARG A 97 -2.85 -13.02 -12.24
CA ARG A 97 -3.66 -14.23 -12.34
C ARG A 97 -4.49 -14.43 -11.08
N GLY A 98 -5.57 -15.21 -11.21
CA GLY A 98 -6.43 -15.57 -10.09
C GLY A 98 -7.04 -14.35 -9.40
N PHE A 99 -7.02 -14.33 -8.08
CA PHE A 99 -7.60 -13.24 -7.28
C PHE A 99 -7.02 -11.86 -7.62
N ALA A 100 -5.72 -11.77 -7.90
CA ALA A 100 -5.09 -10.49 -8.26
C ALA A 100 -5.64 -9.92 -9.58
N ALA A 101 -6.05 -10.77 -10.51
CA ALA A 101 -6.66 -10.34 -11.78
C ALA A 101 -8.08 -9.79 -11.62
N SER A 102 -8.78 -10.14 -10.53
CA SER A 102 -10.13 -9.65 -10.25
C SER A 102 -10.17 -8.34 -9.46
N LEU A 103 -9.02 -7.81 -9.07
CA LEU A 103 -8.96 -6.58 -8.30
C LEU A 103 -9.25 -5.37 -9.20
N ALA A 104 -10.26 -4.60 -8.81
CA ALA A 104 -10.63 -3.34 -9.44
C ALA A 104 -10.59 -2.20 -8.40
N PRO A 105 -10.29 -0.96 -8.81
CA PRO A 105 -10.32 0.16 -7.90
C PRO A 105 -11.74 0.39 -7.38
N SER A 106 -11.88 0.64 -6.09
CA SER A 106 -13.18 0.97 -5.51
C SER A 106 -13.64 2.35 -5.94
N VAL A 107 -14.86 2.42 -6.46
CA VAL A 107 -15.55 3.69 -6.76
C VAL A 107 -15.93 4.45 -5.48
N ARG A 108 -15.97 3.77 -4.34
CA ARG A 108 -16.32 4.33 -3.03
C ARG A 108 -15.15 4.99 -2.29
N SER A 109 -13.94 4.97 -2.84
CA SER A 109 -12.74 5.48 -2.14
C SER A 109 -12.92 6.91 -1.62
N GLY A 110 -13.56 7.80 -2.40
CA GLY A 110 -13.86 9.17 -1.99
C GLY A 110 -14.89 9.26 -0.85
N GLU A 111 -15.96 8.48 -0.92
CA GLU A 111 -16.98 8.35 0.13
C GLU A 111 -16.37 7.84 1.43
N ILE A 112 -15.57 6.77 1.33
CA ILE A 112 -14.88 6.16 2.47
C ILE A 112 -13.91 7.18 3.11
N ALA A 113 -13.17 7.94 2.32
CA ALA A 113 -12.31 9.01 2.84
C ALA A 113 -13.13 10.03 3.66
N GLY A 114 -14.33 10.37 3.20
CA GLY A 114 -15.28 11.23 3.92
C GLY A 114 -15.74 10.60 5.24
N GLU A 115 -16.08 9.31 5.24
CA GLU A 115 -16.49 8.58 6.45
C GLU A 115 -15.38 8.53 7.50
N LEU A 116 -14.15 8.22 7.07
CA LEU A 116 -12.98 8.19 7.95
C LEU A 116 -12.70 9.56 8.57
N ARG A 117 -12.85 10.66 7.80
CA ARG A 117 -12.71 12.02 8.33
C ARG A 117 -13.81 12.36 9.31
N ARG A 118 -15.07 11.99 9.05
CA ARG A 118 -16.19 12.15 10.01
C ARG A 118 -15.96 11.37 11.30
N ALA A 119 -15.22 10.26 11.23
CA ALA A 119 -14.76 9.50 12.40
C ALA A 119 -13.55 10.14 13.12
N HIS A 120 -13.19 11.39 12.79
CA HIS A 120 -12.07 12.15 13.34
C HIS A 120 -10.69 11.55 13.07
N LEU A 121 -10.53 10.80 11.99
CA LEU A 121 -9.23 10.28 11.55
C LEU A 121 -8.56 11.26 10.59
N THR A 122 -7.24 11.35 10.66
CA THR A 122 -6.45 12.10 9.68
C THR A 122 -6.32 11.28 8.41
N VAL A 123 -6.93 11.73 7.31
CA VAL A 123 -6.94 11.01 6.02
C VAL A 123 -6.30 11.86 4.94
N MET A 124 -5.32 11.26 4.28
CA MET A 124 -4.72 11.77 3.05
C MET A 124 -5.14 10.86 1.89
N VAL A 125 -5.47 11.45 0.77
CA VAL A 125 -5.66 10.73 -0.49
C VAL A 125 -4.51 11.14 -1.39
N ARG A 126 -3.70 10.16 -1.83
CA ARG A 126 -2.67 10.45 -2.83
C ARG A 126 -3.38 10.76 -4.15
N THR A 127 -3.10 11.91 -4.70
CA THR A 127 -3.40 12.18 -6.11
C THR A 127 -2.34 11.45 -6.93
N SER A 128 -2.74 10.89 -8.06
CA SER A 128 -1.85 10.22 -9.03
C SER A 128 -0.94 11.24 -9.74
N ALA A 129 -0.23 12.06 -8.99
CA ALA A 129 0.77 13.00 -9.54
C ALA A 129 2.00 12.26 -10.11
N GLY A 130 1.82 11.08 -10.65
CA GLY A 130 2.85 10.22 -11.20
C GLY A 130 2.46 9.56 -12.52
N GLU A 131 1.34 9.94 -13.12
CA GLU A 131 0.99 9.45 -14.46
C GLU A 131 1.98 9.94 -15.53
N ASP A 132 2.66 11.06 -15.28
CA ASP A 132 3.68 11.63 -16.18
C ASP A 132 5.11 11.17 -15.89
N ILE A 133 5.35 10.41 -14.84
CA ILE A 133 6.67 9.90 -14.48
C ILE A 133 6.55 8.39 -14.24
N ASP A 134 7.30 7.58 -14.96
CA ASP A 134 7.48 6.11 -14.80
C ASP A 134 7.98 5.68 -13.39
N ALA A 135 7.47 6.31 -12.35
CA ALA A 135 7.95 6.25 -10.97
C ALA A 135 7.00 5.50 -10.02
N ALA A 136 6.30 4.47 -10.49
CA ALA A 136 5.79 3.46 -9.58
C ALA A 136 6.94 2.53 -9.20
N CYS A 137 7.15 2.27 -7.91
CA CYS A 137 8.29 1.53 -7.33
C CYS A 137 8.59 0.11 -7.86
N GLY A 138 8.00 -0.33 -8.94
CA GLY A 138 8.31 -1.55 -9.67
C GLY A 138 8.64 -1.30 -11.13
N GLN A 139 8.35 -0.11 -11.66
CA GLN A 139 8.52 0.21 -13.09
C GLN A 139 9.95 0.66 -13.40
N LEU A 140 10.65 1.27 -12.45
CA LEU A 140 12.04 1.71 -12.64
C LEU A 140 13.02 0.55 -12.91
N ALA A 141 12.79 -0.60 -12.29
CA ALA A 141 13.64 -1.78 -12.47
C ALA A 141 13.48 -2.43 -13.85
N LEU A 142 12.31 -2.30 -14.48
CA LEU A 142 12.02 -2.90 -15.78
C LEU A 142 12.40 -2.00 -16.95
N SER A 143 12.31 -0.67 -16.80
CA SER A 143 12.73 0.28 -17.85
C SER A 143 14.25 0.31 -18.04
N THR A 144 15.05 0.00 -17.02
CA THR A 144 16.49 -0.15 -17.12
C THR A 144 16.94 -1.45 -17.76
N ALA A 145 16.16 -2.54 -17.62
CA ALA A 145 16.46 -3.83 -18.25
C ALA A 145 16.22 -3.84 -19.77
N SER A 146 15.25 -3.05 -20.27
CA SER A 146 14.95 -2.97 -21.72
C SER A 146 15.90 -2.07 -22.50
N ARG A 147 16.66 -1.18 -21.86
CA ARG A 147 17.67 -0.33 -22.52
C ARG A 147 19.05 -0.98 -22.69
N GLY A 148 19.26 -2.16 -22.10
CA GLY A 148 20.54 -2.90 -22.19
C GLY A 148 20.66 -3.91 -23.34
N ALA A 149 19.60 -4.23 -24.05
CA ALA A 149 19.60 -5.21 -25.13
C ALA A 149 19.38 -4.54 -26.49
N GLY A 150 20.46 -4.04 -27.13
CA GLY A 150 20.33 -3.62 -28.51
C GLY A 150 21.37 -2.66 -29.05
N ARG A 151 22.62 -3.08 -29.12
CA ARG A 151 23.57 -2.52 -30.08
C ARG A 151 24.33 -3.64 -30.77
N PRO A 152 24.02 -4.01 -32.01
CA PRO A 152 24.88 -4.92 -32.74
C PRO A 152 26.18 -4.19 -33.08
N ARG A 153 27.30 -4.77 -32.67
CA ARG A 153 28.63 -4.34 -33.13
C ARG A 153 28.73 -4.59 -34.63
N LYS A 154 28.92 -3.55 -35.42
CA LYS A 154 29.35 -3.65 -36.79
C LYS A 154 30.73 -4.30 -36.83
N ALA A 155 30.85 -5.44 -37.51
CA ALA A 155 32.09 -6.03 -37.86
C ALA A 155 32.81 -5.13 -38.87
N ALA A 156 34.04 -4.74 -38.58
CA ALA A 156 34.92 -4.08 -39.53
C ALA A 156 35.47 -5.16 -40.47
N ALA A 157 35.21 -5.01 -41.74
CA ALA A 157 35.89 -5.77 -42.80
C ALA A 157 37.32 -5.20 -42.95
N VAL A 158 38.31 -6.09 -42.88
CA VAL A 158 39.69 -5.81 -43.25
C VAL A 158 39.87 -6.27 -44.72
N SER A 159 40.29 -5.36 -45.54
CA SER A 159 40.87 -5.66 -46.85
C SER A 159 42.37 -5.76 -46.71
#